data_72b5fcb6454a0c0c787d5de396a78a31
#
_entry.id   72b5fcb6454a0c0c787d5de396a78a31
#
_cell.length_a   1.000
_cell.length_b   1.000
_cell.length_c   1.000
_cell.angle_alpha   90.00
_cell.angle_beta   90.00
_cell.angle_gamma   90.00
#
_symmetry.space_group_name_H-M   'P 1'
#
loop_
_entity.id
_entity.type
_entity.pdbx_description
1 polymer ?
#
loop_
_entity_poly.entity_id
_entity_poly.type
_entity_poly.pdbx_seq_one_letter_code
_entity_poly.pdbx_strand_id
1 'polypeptide(L)'
;MRVLGIDPGLTRCGIGIVDVAPTRSAGLVYVGVIETKPDMPLELRLLTVARGIRSIMHEFAPQAVAVERVFAQHNLRTVMGTAQVSGVALHLAAEAGLAVGLHTPSEVKAAITGYGAAEKRQVGTMVAKVLGLNEVPKPADAADALALALCHAWSRSGSGAWSSAVHAGPSSATQLTPAQRAWRAAEASVGTVAVRSSVVPIQRKPA
;
A
#
# COMPACT_ATOMS: atom_id res chain seq x y z
N MET A 1 -12.13 11.54 -5.66
CA MET A 1 -11.25 11.05 -4.59
C MET A 1 -9.82 10.97 -5.12
N ARG A 2 -8.86 11.56 -4.41
CA ARG A 2 -7.43 11.47 -4.75
C ARG A 2 -6.78 10.30 -4.05
N VAL A 3 -6.13 9.42 -4.79
CA VAL A 3 -5.49 8.21 -4.27
C VAL A 3 -4.02 8.20 -4.67
N LEU A 4 -3.16 7.96 -3.67
CA LEU A 4 -1.74 7.69 -3.85
C LEU A 4 -1.52 6.17 -3.93
N GLY A 5 -1.03 5.68 -5.06
CA GLY A 5 -0.54 4.32 -5.22
C GLY A 5 0.96 4.25 -5.01
N ILE A 6 1.40 3.25 -4.28
CA ILE A 6 2.82 2.99 -3.99
C ILE A 6 3.14 1.55 -4.37
N ASP A 7 4.04 1.37 -5.33
CA ASP A 7 4.67 0.10 -5.65
C ASP A 7 6.00 0.01 -4.89
N PRO A 8 6.06 -0.74 -3.75
CA PRO A 8 7.18 -0.64 -2.83
C PRO A 8 8.40 -1.39 -3.34
N GLY A 9 9.44 -0.67 -3.70
CA GLY A 9 10.75 -1.22 -4.03
C GLY A 9 11.88 -0.42 -3.40
N LEU A 10 12.90 -1.11 -2.83
CA LEU A 10 13.99 -0.43 -2.14
C LEU A 10 14.91 0.35 -3.10
N THR A 11 15.15 -0.17 -4.30
CA THR A 11 15.95 0.52 -5.32
C THR A 11 15.11 1.49 -6.14
N ARG A 12 13.86 1.12 -6.40
CA ARG A 12 12.90 1.90 -7.18
C ARG A 12 11.54 1.75 -6.54
N CYS A 13 11.03 2.81 -5.94
CA CYS A 13 9.70 2.86 -5.37
C CYS A 13 8.79 3.63 -6.33
N GLY A 14 7.86 2.93 -6.96
CA GLY A 14 6.90 3.52 -7.89
C GLY A 14 5.85 4.35 -7.15
N ILE A 15 5.52 5.51 -7.70
CA ILE A 15 4.53 6.44 -7.17
C ILE A 15 3.55 6.84 -8.27
N GLY A 16 2.27 6.73 -7.98
CA GLY A 16 1.22 7.17 -8.88
C GLY A 16 0.08 7.84 -8.14
N ILE A 17 -0.39 9.00 -8.58
CA ILE A 17 -1.53 9.69 -7.99
C ILE A 17 -2.58 9.91 -9.06
N VAL A 18 -3.81 9.53 -8.74
CA VAL A 18 -4.97 9.71 -9.59
C VAL A 18 -6.10 10.42 -8.86
N ASP A 19 -6.84 11.23 -9.58
CA ASP A 19 -8.15 11.71 -9.15
C ASP A 19 -9.24 10.86 -9.82
N VAL A 20 -10.13 10.27 -9.01
CA VAL A 20 -11.22 9.44 -9.51
C VAL A 20 -12.56 10.03 -9.09
N ALA A 21 -13.40 10.29 -10.08
CA ALA A 21 -14.76 10.78 -9.88
C ALA A 21 -15.71 9.65 -9.41
N PRO A 22 -16.89 9.98 -8.84
CA PRO A 22 -17.91 8.98 -8.49
C PRO A 22 -18.38 8.15 -9.70
N THR A 23 -18.31 8.71 -10.89
CA THR A 23 -18.59 8.04 -12.18
C THR A 23 -17.52 7.07 -12.62
N ARG A 24 -16.44 6.88 -11.82
CA ARG A 24 -15.26 6.06 -12.12
C ARG A 24 -14.34 6.63 -13.21
N SER A 25 -14.64 7.80 -13.76
CA SER A 25 -13.65 8.47 -14.62
C SER A 25 -12.43 8.87 -13.80
N ALA A 26 -11.25 8.69 -14.36
CA ALA A 26 -9.99 8.92 -13.68
C ALA A 26 -9.10 9.88 -14.46
N GLY A 27 -8.36 10.73 -13.75
CA GLY A 27 -7.36 11.62 -14.30
C GLY A 27 -6.00 11.42 -13.60
N LEU A 28 -4.92 11.53 -14.36
CA LEU A 28 -3.57 11.51 -13.83
C LEU A 28 -3.28 12.83 -13.09
N VAL A 29 -2.75 12.73 -11.87
CA VAL A 29 -2.27 13.88 -11.08
C VAL A 29 -0.74 13.90 -11.04
N TYR A 30 -0.14 12.76 -10.70
CA TYR A 30 1.31 12.63 -10.60
C TYR A 30 1.75 11.20 -10.92
N VAL A 31 2.93 11.05 -11.49
CA VAL A 31 3.58 9.76 -11.69
C VAL A 31 5.10 9.92 -11.60
N GLY A 32 5.76 9.01 -10.89
CA GLY A 32 7.20 9.06 -10.71
C GLY A 32 7.77 7.84 -10.02
N VAL A 33 9.08 7.88 -9.78
CA VAL A 33 9.81 6.84 -9.05
C VAL A 33 10.77 7.51 -8.09
N ILE A 34 10.80 7.04 -6.84
CA ILE A 34 11.83 7.40 -5.88
C ILE A 34 12.94 6.37 -6.02
N GLU A 35 14.13 6.81 -6.41
CA GLU A 35 15.27 5.93 -6.65
C GLU A 35 16.30 6.01 -5.52
N THR A 36 16.90 4.87 -5.19
CA THR A 36 18.04 4.79 -4.28
C THR A 36 19.16 3.94 -4.90
N LYS A 37 20.41 4.28 -4.58
CA LYS A 37 21.55 3.50 -5.08
C LYS A 37 21.75 2.23 -4.27
N PRO A 38 22.09 1.08 -4.90
CA PRO A 38 22.31 -0.18 -4.19
C PRO A 38 23.47 -0.18 -3.20
N ASP A 39 24.47 0.70 -3.40
CA ASP A 39 25.66 0.87 -2.56
C ASP A 39 25.43 1.78 -1.34
N MET A 40 24.28 2.45 -1.27
CA MET A 40 23.90 3.22 -0.07
C MET A 40 23.57 2.29 1.11
N PRO A 41 23.91 2.68 2.36
CA PRO A 41 23.45 2.01 3.56
C PRO A 41 21.91 1.88 3.61
N LEU A 42 21.42 0.76 4.10
CA LEU A 42 19.98 0.43 4.09
C LEU A 42 19.11 1.51 4.73
N GLU A 43 19.54 2.00 5.89
CA GLU A 43 18.84 3.03 6.65
C GLU A 43 18.73 4.36 5.88
N LEU A 44 19.74 4.71 5.11
CA LEU A 44 19.74 5.92 4.28
C LEU A 44 18.85 5.75 3.04
N ARG A 45 18.79 4.54 2.49
CA ARG A 45 17.85 4.22 1.41
C ARG A 45 16.41 4.34 1.89
N LEU A 46 16.08 3.75 3.05
CA LEU A 46 14.75 3.86 3.65
C LEU A 46 14.40 5.31 3.99
N LEU A 47 15.36 6.08 4.51
CA LEU A 47 15.17 7.50 4.77
C LEU A 47 14.88 8.30 3.49
N THR A 48 15.58 7.99 2.39
CA THR A 48 15.34 8.63 1.09
C THR A 48 13.92 8.33 0.59
N VAL A 49 13.49 7.07 0.65
CA VAL A 49 12.12 6.68 0.28
C VAL A 49 11.10 7.37 1.18
N ALA A 50 11.32 7.36 2.50
CA ALA A 50 10.42 8.01 3.46
C ALA A 50 10.24 9.50 3.19
N ARG A 51 11.34 10.22 2.93
CA ARG A 51 11.31 11.65 2.59
C ARG A 51 10.55 11.92 1.28
N GLY A 52 10.80 11.11 0.26
CA GLY A 52 10.11 11.22 -1.01
C GLY A 52 8.60 11.02 -0.87
N ILE A 53 8.17 9.94 -0.20
CA ILE A 53 6.74 9.67 0.05
C ILE A 53 6.10 10.80 0.87
N ARG A 54 6.76 11.27 1.94
CA ARG A 54 6.24 12.36 2.79
C ARG A 54 6.08 13.67 2.00
N SER A 55 7.07 14.01 1.16
CA SER A 55 6.99 15.20 0.29
C SER A 55 5.81 15.13 -0.67
N ILE A 56 5.60 13.98 -1.31
CA ILE A 56 4.50 13.73 -2.24
C ILE A 56 3.14 13.79 -1.52
N MET A 57 3.03 13.18 -0.33
CA MET A 57 1.81 13.27 0.47
C MET A 57 1.47 14.72 0.86
N HIS A 58 2.49 15.50 1.22
CA HIS A 58 2.32 16.91 1.57
C HIS A 58 1.91 17.77 0.37
N GLU A 59 2.57 17.56 -0.79
CA GLU A 59 2.35 18.35 -2.00
C GLU A 59 0.97 18.08 -2.62
N PHE A 60 0.60 16.80 -2.72
CA PHE A 60 -0.62 16.40 -3.45
C PHE A 60 -1.82 16.12 -2.55
N ALA A 61 -1.65 16.09 -1.24
CA ALA A 61 -2.72 15.87 -0.25
C ALA A 61 -3.70 14.74 -0.63
N PRO A 62 -3.23 13.47 -0.78
CA PRO A 62 -4.10 12.35 -1.11
C PRO A 62 -5.09 12.08 0.03
N GLN A 63 -6.24 11.49 -0.30
CA GLN A 63 -7.28 11.10 0.65
C GLN A 63 -7.17 9.62 1.08
N ALA A 64 -6.43 8.83 0.33
CA ALA A 64 -6.15 7.43 0.63
C ALA A 64 -4.83 6.99 0.00
N VAL A 65 -4.26 5.92 0.54
CA VAL A 65 -3.04 5.28 0.04
C VAL A 65 -3.33 3.84 -0.34
N ALA A 66 -2.86 3.42 -1.50
CA ALA A 66 -2.89 2.04 -1.99
C ALA A 66 -1.46 1.50 -2.05
N VAL A 67 -1.21 0.36 -1.42
CA VAL A 67 0.12 -0.28 -1.41
C VAL A 67 -0.01 -1.73 -1.89
N GLU A 68 0.95 -2.21 -2.67
CA GLU A 68 0.98 -3.61 -3.04
C GLU A 68 1.21 -4.50 -1.81
N ARG A 69 0.40 -5.55 -1.69
CA ARG A 69 0.56 -6.55 -0.63
C ARG A 69 1.76 -7.42 -0.92
N VAL A 70 2.73 -7.39 -0.02
CA VAL A 70 3.94 -8.20 -0.14
C VAL A 70 3.65 -9.65 0.21
N PHE A 71 4.06 -10.58 -0.67
CA PHE A 71 4.04 -12.01 -0.42
C PHE A 71 5.47 -12.56 -0.41
N ALA A 72 5.76 -13.43 0.53
CA ALA A 72 7.04 -14.13 0.61
C ALA A 72 7.10 -15.21 -0.52
N GLN A 73 7.54 -14.84 -1.73
CA GLN A 73 7.75 -15.75 -2.85
C GLN A 73 9.18 -15.61 -3.41
N HIS A 74 9.85 -16.72 -3.58
CA HIS A 74 11.06 -17.00 -4.38
C HIS A 74 12.36 -16.21 -4.16
N ASN A 75 12.38 -14.95 -3.73
CA ASN A 75 13.63 -14.21 -3.50
C ASN A 75 13.59 -13.41 -2.19
N LEU A 76 14.07 -14.02 -1.11
CA LEU A 76 14.05 -13.42 0.23
C LEU A 76 14.70 -12.03 0.30
N ARG A 77 15.81 -11.81 -0.44
CA ARG A 77 16.51 -10.52 -0.41
C ARG A 77 15.65 -9.40 -0.99
N THR A 78 15.00 -9.63 -2.11
CA THR A 78 14.09 -8.68 -2.74
C THR A 78 12.84 -8.46 -1.89
N VAL A 79 12.26 -9.54 -1.36
CA VAL A 79 11.07 -9.48 -0.49
C VAL A 79 11.34 -8.67 0.77
N MET A 80 12.51 -8.84 1.41
CA MET A 80 12.86 -8.05 2.60
C MET A 80 12.92 -6.54 2.31
N GLY A 81 13.56 -6.14 1.21
CA GLY A 81 13.62 -4.73 0.82
C GLY A 81 12.23 -4.14 0.53
N THR A 82 11.40 -4.89 -0.20
CA THR A 82 10.01 -4.51 -0.49
C THR A 82 9.19 -4.39 0.80
N ALA A 83 9.30 -5.36 1.72
CA ALA A 83 8.59 -5.33 3.00
C ALA A 83 8.99 -4.14 3.88
N GLN A 84 10.28 -3.79 3.91
CA GLN A 84 10.77 -2.63 4.65
C GLN A 84 10.20 -1.32 4.09
N VAL A 85 10.19 -1.14 2.76
CA VAL A 85 9.60 0.04 2.11
C VAL A 85 8.09 0.08 2.31
N SER A 86 7.42 -1.07 2.21
CA SER A 86 5.98 -1.18 2.52
C SER A 86 5.69 -0.74 3.95
N GLY A 87 6.48 -1.19 4.94
CA GLY A 87 6.36 -0.76 6.33
C GLY A 87 6.52 0.76 6.50
N VAL A 88 7.47 1.37 5.80
CA VAL A 88 7.66 2.83 5.77
C VAL A 88 6.43 3.53 5.19
N ALA A 89 5.90 3.06 4.07
CA ALA A 89 4.72 3.63 3.44
C ALA A 89 3.47 3.55 4.34
N LEU A 90 3.26 2.40 4.99
CA LEU A 90 2.17 2.19 5.95
C LEU A 90 2.28 3.11 7.17
N HIS A 91 3.49 3.25 7.73
CA HIS A 91 3.75 4.14 8.85
C HIS A 91 3.42 5.60 8.49
N LEU A 92 3.92 6.09 7.36
CA LEU A 92 3.68 7.46 6.90
C LEU A 92 2.20 7.74 6.61
N ALA A 93 1.50 6.77 6.02
CA ALA A 93 0.06 6.90 5.79
C ALA A 93 -0.73 6.99 7.11
N ALA A 94 -0.38 6.15 8.10
CA ALA A 94 -0.99 6.18 9.43
C ALA A 94 -0.67 7.48 10.19
N GLU A 95 0.58 7.96 10.12
CA GLU A 95 1.02 9.25 10.69
C GLU A 95 0.20 10.43 10.11
N ALA A 96 -0.10 10.38 8.81
CA ALA A 96 -0.91 11.36 8.12
C ALA A 96 -2.44 11.16 8.30
N GLY A 97 -2.88 10.14 9.03
CA GLY A 97 -4.30 9.83 9.23
C GLY A 97 -5.02 9.33 7.97
N LEU A 98 -4.29 8.84 6.98
CA LEU A 98 -4.85 8.40 5.71
C LEU A 98 -5.33 6.95 5.76
N ALA A 99 -6.46 6.68 5.10
CA ALA A 99 -6.92 5.30 4.90
C ALA A 99 -5.96 4.56 3.97
N VAL A 100 -5.64 3.30 4.33
CA VAL A 100 -4.75 2.45 3.54
C VAL A 100 -5.48 1.24 2.98
N GLY A 101 -5.27 0.94 1.69
CA GLY A 101 -5.67 -0.30 1.05
C GLY A 101 -4.45 -1.13 0.64
N LEU A 102 -4.46 -2.42 1.00
CA LEU A 102 -3.47 -3.38 0.55
C LEU A 102 -4.07 -4.26 -0.55
N HIS A 103 -3.46 -4.26 -1.73
CA HIS A 103 -3.96 -4.99 -2.89
C HIS A 103 -2.95 -6.02 -3.38
N THR A 104 -3.45 -7.21 -3.72
CA THR A 104 -2.63 -8.23 -4.37
C THR A 104 -2.43 -7.92 -5.85
N PRO A 105 -1.35 -8.43 -6.47
CA PRO A 105 -1.15 -8.27 -7.92
C PRO A 105 -2.35 -8.77 -8.76
N SER A 106 -2.98 -9.86 -8.34
CA SER A 106 -4.15 -10.42 -9.04
C SER A 106 -5.37 -9.52 -8.95
N GLU A 107 -5.61 -8.91 -7.78
CA GLU A 107 -6.70 -7.93 -7.60
C GLU A 107 -6.50 -6.70 -8.47
N VAL A 108 -5.27 -6.17 -8.52
CA VAL A 108 -4.91 -5.02 -9.37
C VAL A 108 -5.14 -5.36 -10.85
N LYS A 109 -4.63 -6.50 -11.31
CA LYS A 109 -4.82 -6.97 -12.69
C LYS A 109 -6.30 -7.11 -13.04
N ALA A 110 -7.09 -7.75 -12.17
CA ALA A 110 -8.53 -7.92 -12.37
C ALA A 110 -9.28 -6.58 -12.41
N ALA A 111 -8.94 -5.64 -11.53
CA ALA A 111 -9.57 -4.32 -11.49
C ALA A 111 -9.32 -3.51 -12.77
N ILE A 112 -8.11 -3.60 -13.32
CA ILE A 112 -7.68 -2.80 -14.49
C ILE A 112 -8.12 -3.44 -15.80
N THR A 113 -8.01 -4.77 -15.93
CA THR A 113 -8.20 -5.48 -17.22
C THR A 113 -9.45 -6.37 -17.25
N GLY A 114 -10.09 -6.60 -16.11
CA GLY A 114 -11.15 -7.60 -15.94
C GLY A 114 -10.61 -9.03 -15.77
N TYR A 115 -9.27 -9.25 -15.80
CA TYR A 115 -8.67 -10.57 -15.75
C TYR A 115 -7.44 -10.61 -14.82
N GLY A 116 -7.52 -11.38 -13.72
CA GLY A 116 -6.49 -11.42 -12.66
C GLY A 116 -5.15 -12.04 -13.06
N ALA A 117 -5.07 -12.75 -14.20
CA ALA A 117 -3.83 -13.30 -14.75
C ALA A 117 -3.28 -12.50 -15.95
N ALA A 118 -3.76 -11.26 -16.16
CA ALA A 118 -3.29 -10.40 -17.23
C ALA A 118 -1.77 -10.15 -17.15
N GLU A 119 -1.14 -10.00 -18.32
CA GLU A 119 0.28 -9.66 -18.41
C GLU A 119 0.53 -8.19 -18.03
N LYS A 120 1.74 -7.87 -17.54
CA LYS A 120 2.13 -6.49 -17.17
C LYS A 120 1.89 -5.49 -18.32
N ARG A 121 2.20 -5.88 -19.55
CA ARG A 121 1.99 -5.03 -20.73
C ARG A 121 0.53 -4.69 -20.95
N GLN A 122 -0.39 -5.64 -20.73
CA GLN A 122 -1.83 -5.42 -20.85
C GLN A 122 -2.31 -4.44 -19.77
N VAL A 123 -1.85 -4.62 -18.53
CA VAL A 123 -2.17 -3.69 -17.43
C VAL A 123 -1.71 -2.28 -17.76
N GLY A 124 -0.45 -2.09 -18.16
CA GLY A 124 0.10 -0.78 -18.51
C GLY A 124 -0.67 -0.10 -19.66
N THR A 125 -1.02 -0.87 -20.70
CA THR A 125 -1.82 -0.35 -21.83
C THR A 125 -3.21 0.10 -21.36
N MET A 126 -3.85 -0.67 -20.49
CA MET A 126 -5.17 -0.30 -19.94
C MET A 126 -5.09 0.91 -19.01
N VAL A 127 -4.05 1.02 -18.18
CA VAL A 127 -3.80 2.22 -17.36
C VAL A 127 -3.66 3.46 -18.24
N ALA A 128 -2.85 3.39 -19.30
CA ALA A 128 -2.71 4.51 -20.24
C ALA A 128 -4.05 4.89 -20.88
N LYS A 129 -4.83 3.91 -21.33
CA LYS A 129 -6.16 4.13 -21.92
C LYS A 129 -7.15 4.77 -20.94
N VAL A 130 -7.20 4.26 -19.70
CA VAL A 130 -8.10 4.77 -18.65
C VAL A 130 -7.78 6.22 -18.29
N LEU A 131 -6.48 6.55 -18.23
CA LEU A 131 -6.01 7.89 -17.88
C LEU A 131 -5.89 8.84 -19.10
N GLY A 132 -6.24 8.37 -20.31
CA GLY A 132 -6.16 9.18 -21.54
C GLY A 132 -4.73 9.53 -21.93
N LEU A 133 -3.75 8.69 -21.61
CA LEU A 133 -2.34 8.93 -21.92
C LEU A 133 -1.98 8.40 -23.32
N ASN A 134 -1.12 9.13 -24.03
CA ASN A 134 -0.64 8.74 -25.36
C ASN A 134 0.31 7.52 -25.33
N GLU A 135 1.00 7.32 -24.20
CA GLU A 135 1.95 6.24 -24.00
C GLU A 135 1.79 5.59 -22.62
N VAL A 136 2.24 4.34 -22.51
CA VAL A 136 2.34 3.65 -21.21
C VAL A 136 3.37 4.37 -20.34
N PRO A 137 3.02 4.75 -19.10
CA PRO A 137 3.95 5.40 -18.18
C PRO A 137 5.23 4.59 -17.99
N LYS A 138 6.36 5.28 -17.99
CA LYS A 138 7.68 4.69 -17.77
C LYS A 138 8.34 5.36 -16.56
N PRO A 139 9.11 4.61 -15.79
CA PRO A 139 9.37 3.15 -15.87
C PRO A 139 8.18 2.30 -15.43
N ALA A 140 8.28 0.98 -15.55
CA ALA A 140 7.17 0.05 -15.25
C ALA A 140 6.62 0.20 -13.83
N ASP A 141 7.48 0.45 -12.84
CA ASP A 141 7.10 0.65 -11.44
C ASP A 141 6.12 1.84 -11.25
N ALA A 142 6.25 2.86 -12.10
CA ALA A 142 5.33 4.01 -12.13
C ALA A 142 3.94 3.62 -12.66
N ALA A 143 3.88 2.78 -13.68
CA ALA A 143 2.62 2.24 -14.21
C ALA A 143 1.93 1.29 -13.20
N ASP A 144 2.71 0.47 -12.49
CA ASP A 144 2.21 -0.43 -11.45
C ASP A 144 1.61 0.38 -10.27
N ALA A 145 2.26 1.48 -9.86
CA ALA A 145 1.73 2.38 -8.84
C ALA A 145 0.40 3.08 -9.25
N LEU A 146 0.28 3.50 -10.51
CA LEU A 146 -0.99 4.03 -11.03
C LEU A 146 -2.10 2.99 -11.06
N ALA A 147 -1.77 1.74 -11.44
CA ALA A 147 -2.72 0.62 -11.41
C ALA A 147 -3.23 0.34 -9.98
N LEU A 148 -2.35 0.41 -8.97
CA LEU A 148 -2.72 0.31 -7.56
C LEU A 148 -3.69 1.41 -7.13
N ALA A 149 -3.41 2.66 -7.48
CA ALA A 149 -4.25 3.79 -7.14
C ALA A 149 -5.66 3.66 -7.77
N LEU A 150 -5.74 3.30 -9.05
CA LEU A 150 -7.00 3.04 -9.75
C LEU A 150 -7.78 1.87 -9.14
N CYS A 151 -7.11 0.75 -8.88
CA CYS A 151 -7.70 -0.43 -8.23
C CYS A 151 -8.35 -0.05 -6.91
N HIS A 152 -7.63 0.69 -6.05
CA HIS A 152 -8.15 1.12 -4.75
C HIS A 152 -9.37 2.05 -4.90
N ALA A 153 -9.27 3.05 -5.76
CA ALA A 153 -10.35 4.00 -5.98
C ALA A 153 -11.64 3.32 -6.48
N TRP A 154 -11.52 2.35 -7.37
CA TRP A 154 -12.67 1.62 -7.92
C TRP A 154 -13.25 0.58 -6.97
N SER A 155 -12.43 -0.06 -6.13
CA SER A 155 -12.90 -0.99 -5.11
C SER A 155 -13.79 -0.30 -4.07
N ARG A 156 -13.48 0.94 -3.71
CA ARG A 156 -14.29 1.74 -2.78
C ARG A 156 -15.59 2.26 -3.40
N SER A 157 -15.62 2.47 -4.70
CA SER A 157 -16.83 2.95 -5.41
C SER A 157 -17.91 1.87 -5.58
N GLY A 158 -17.56 0.60 -5.42
CA GLY A 158 -18.48 -0.54 -5.64
C GLY A 158 -19.02 -1.19 -4.38
N SER A 159 -18.49 -0.87 -3.21
CA SER A 159 -18.97 -1.42 -1.93
C SER A 159 -18.97 -0.32 -0.87
N GLY A 160 -20.13 0.10 -0.45
CA GLY A 160 -20.33 1.03 0.66
C GLY A 160 -19.94 0.45 2.03
N ALA A 161 -18.87 -0.32 2.12
CA ALA A 161 -18.37 -0.85 3.38
C ALA A 161 -16.96 -1.45 3.24
N TRP A 162 -15.93 -0.64 3.06
CA TRP A 162 -14.65 -0.99 3.67
C TRP A 162 -14.23 0.14 4.60
N SER A 163 -15.09 0.32 5.60
CA SER A 163 -14.81 1.09 6.82
C SER A 163 -13.91 0.25 7.70
N SER A 164 -12.72 0.79 8.00
CA SER A 164 -12.02 0.56 9.28
C SER A 164 -11.95 -0.90 9.79
N ALA A 165 -11.38 -1.82 9.03
CA ALA A 165 -11.15 -3.19 9.52
C ALA A 165 -9.97 -3.28 10.53
N VAL A 166 -9.54 -2.19 11.14
CA VAL A 166 -8.58 -2.21 12.26
C VAL A 166 -9.29 -2.22 13.61
N HIS A 167 -10.61 -1.93 13.68
CA HIS A 167 -11.36 -1.90 14.95
C HIS A 167 -12.78 -2.47 14.87
N ALA A 168 -13.15 -3.23 13.83
CA ALA A 168 -14.42 -3.94 13.81
C ALA A 168 -14.16 -5.40 14.17
N GLY A 169 -14.53 -5.79 15.37
CA GLY A 169 -14.73 -7.18 15.73
C GLY A 169 -15.72 -7.83 14.75
N PRO A 170 -15.73 -9.17 14.60
CA PRO A 170 -16.49 -9.86 13.57
C PRO A 170 -17.98 -9.64 13.74
N SER A 171 -18.57 -8.82 12.88
CA SER A 171 -20.03 -8.75 12.73
C SER A 171 -20.44 -9.74 11.65
N SER A 172 -21.39 -10.59 12.04
CA SER A 172 -22.14 -11.61 11.32
C SER A 172 -21.49 -12.98 11.17
N ALA A 173 -22.27 -13.97 11.64
CA ALA A 173 -22.01 -15.39 11.74
C ALA A 173 -21.81 -16.08 10.38
N THR A 174 -20.62 -15.94 9.81
CA THR A 174 -20.12 -16.93 8.87
C THR A 174 -19.49 -18.02 9.70
N GLN A 175 -20.02 -19.26 9.61
CA GLN A 175 -19.54 -20.41 10.38
C GLN A 175 -18.04 -20.59 10.15
N LEU A 176 -17.27 -20.37 11.20
CA LEU A 176 -15.82 -20.60 11.17
C LEU A 176 -15.52 -22.06 10.82
N THR A 177 -14.56 -22.30 9.97
CA THR A 177 -14.05 -23.65 9.71
C THR A 177 -13.49 -24.27 11.00
N PRO A 178 -13.40 -25.60 11.11
CA PRO A 178 -12.81 -26.26 12.27
C PRO A 178 -11.40 -25.75 12.60
N ALA A 179 -10.57 -25.48 11.58
CA ALA A 179 -9.21 -24.92 11.74
C ALA A 179 -9.24 -23.50 12.30
N GLN A 180 -10.15 -22.64 11.84
CA GLN A 180 -10.31 -21.28 12.35
C GLN A 180 -10.80 -21.27 13.81
N ARG A 181 -11.66 -22.22 14.20
CA ARG A 181 -12.10 -22.39 15.59
C ARG A 181 -10.94 -22.83 16.50
N ALA A 182 -10.11 -23.81 16.04
CA ALA A 182 -8.93 -24.26 16.77
C ALA A 182 -7.91 -23.14 16.96
N TRP A 183 -7.68 -22.34 15.92
CA TRP A 183 -6.78 -21.17 15.98
C TRP A 183 -7.27 -20.14 17.00
N ARG A 184 -8.55 -19.74 16.96
CA ARG A 184 -9.12 -18.82 17.95
C ARG A 184 -9.07 -19.34 19.38
N ALA A 185 -9.30 -20.64 19.57
CA ALA A 185 -9.17 -21.25 20.88
C ALA A 185 -7.72 -21.19 21.40
N ALA A 186 -6.74 -21.40 20.53
CA ALA A 186 -5.33 -21.27 20.85
C ALA A 186 -4.93 -19.82 21.17
N GLU A 187 -5.39 -18.83 20.40
CA GLU A 187 -5.17 -17.42 20.71
C GLU A 187 -5.81 -16.98 22.03
N ALA A 188 -7.00 -17.47 22.35
CA ALA A 188 -7.67 -17.17 23.61
C ALA A 188 -6.97 -17.82 24.83
N SER A 189 -6.25 -18.94 24.63
CA SER A 189 -5.49 -19.62 25.67
C SER A 189 -4.14 -18.97 25.97
N VAL A 190 -3.59 -18.21 25.01
CA VAL A 190 -2.41 -17.36 25.23
C VAL A 190 -2.91 -16.07 25.85
N GLY A 191 -2.90 -16.01 27.17
CA GLY A 191 -3.40 -14.85 27.93
C GLY A 191 -2.82 -13.56 27.38
N THR A 192 -3.66 -12.53 27.32
CA THR A 192 -3.32 -11.19 26.87
C THR A 192 -2.12 -10.67 27.67
N VAL A 193 -0.92 -10.74 27.13
CA VAL A 193 0.23 -10.02 27.67
C VAL A 193 -0.09 -8.56 27.45
N ALA A 194 -0.62 -7.90 28.48
CA ALA A 194 -0.76 -6.46 28.48
C ALA A 194 0.62 -5.86 28.26
N VAL A 195 0.84 -5.33 27.05
CA VAL A 195 2.01 -4.49 26.78
C VAL A 195 1.84 -3.25 27.64
N ARG A 196 2.38 -3.31 28.86
CA ARG A 196 2.60 -2.12 29.66
C ARG A 196 3.60 -1.26 28.89
N SER A 197 3.14 -0.15 28.32
CA SER A 197 4.03 0.89 27.83
C SER A 197 4.68 1.55 29.07
N SER A 198 5.71 0.92 29.60
CA SER A 198 6.59 1.54 30.58
C SER A 198 7.62 2.38 29.79
N VAL A 199 7.21 3.59 29.41
CA VAL A 199 8.19 4.61 29.11
C VAL A 199 8.81 4.98 30.46
N VAL A 200 9.99 4.43 30.72
CA VAL A 200 10.80 4.83 31.87
C VAL A 200 11.29 6.25 31.61
N PRO A 201 10.92 7.26 32.42
CA PRO A 201 11.44 8.60 32.23
C PRO A 201 12.95 8.60 32.49
N ILE A 202 13.73 9.07 31.50
CA ILE A 202 15.17 9.25 31.66
C ILE A 202 15.39 10.38 32.66
N GLN A 203 15.83 10.04 33.85
CA GLN A 203 16.28 11.01 34.84
C GLN A 203 17.55 11.66 34.32
N ARG A 204 17.50 12.93 33.94
CA ARG A 204 18.71 13.72 33.67
C ARG A 204 19.41 13.99 35.00
N LYS A 205 20.68 13.57 35.09
CA LYS A 205 21.55 13.92 36.20
C LYS A 205 21.76 15.44 36.20
N PRO A 206 21.62 16.15 37.35
CA PRO A 206 21.97 17.55 37.40
C PRO A 206 23.48 17.75 37.22
N ALA A 207 23.85 18.88 36.59
CA ALA A 207 25.22 19.30 36.32
C ALA A 207 25.94 19.66 37.64
#